data_77031dbea215c0175aa9e61ce64659c9
#
_entry.id   77031dbea215c0175aa9e61ce64659c9
#
_cell.length_a   1.000
_cell.length_b   1.000
_cell.length_c   1.000
_cell.angle_alpha   90.00
_cell.angle_beta   90.00
_cell.angle_gamma   90.00
#
_symmetry.space_group_name_H-M   'P 1'
#
loop_
_entity.id
_entity.type
_entity.pdbx_description
1 polymer ?
#
loop_
_entity_poly.entity_id
_entity_poly.type
_entity_poly.pdbx_seq_one_letter_code
_entity_poly.pdbx_strand_id
1 'polypeptide(L)'
;EVPAETAPAPAAPIVLKDVIENDARYIIGISYPPQAAKYPGLAQALHDYAERARADLLKEVGAVDAAKQNGPYDLTLNFSLLAETPDVVAVAADGSSFTGGAHGTPLVARFVWLPRQNRLLASDGLFSDPRSWTAISDYTREQLHAALSQRVDADELPPTERAEVMRSVGKMIDAGTEPVPGSFAAFEPVLAPQGDKLMGLRFVFPPYQVGPYVDGVRTVEVPTTVLFPHLAPEYRGMFVAVKPAAVAEATPTPAETPVSPTQ
;
A
#
# COMPACT_ATOMS: atom_id res chain seq x y z
N GLU A 1 -12.14 -33.23 37.78
CA GLU A 1 -11.19 -32.10 37.70
C GLU A 1 -10.63 -32.04 36.31
N VAL A 2 -11.00 -31.00 35.56
CA VAL A 2 -10.48 -30.73 34.22
C VAL A 2 -9.23 -29.88 34.45
N PRO A 3 -8.06 -30.25 33.90
CA PRO A 3 -6.87 -29.40 33.99
C PRO A 3 -7.11 -28.07 33.27
N ALA A 4 -6.90 -26.98 33.98
CA ALA A 4 -6.93 -25.64 33.39
C ALA A 4 -5.84 -25.58 32.31
N GLU A 5 -6.24 -25.36 31.07
CA GLU A 5 -5.36 -25.09 29.95
C GLU A 5 -4.63 -23.79 30.22
N THR A 6 -3.34 -23.91 30.55
CA THR A 6 -2.48 -22.77 30.84
C THR A 6 -2.31 -21.99 29.55
N ALA A 7 -2.84 -20.77 29.52
CA ALA A 7 -2.60 -19.84 28.41
C ALA A 7 -1.09 -19.74 28.14
N PRO A 8 -0.65 -19.77 26.88
CA PRO A 8 0.78 -19.67 26.56
C PRO A 8 1.34 -18.38 27.13
N ALA A 9 2.49 -18.50 27.79
CA ALA A 9 3.23 -17.35 28.31
C ALA A 9 3.49 -16.34 27.18
N PRO A 10 3.38 -15.02 27.44
CA PRO A 10 3.69 -14.00 26.43
C PRO A 10 5.12 -14.24 25.93
N ALA A 11 5.26 -14.40 24.61
CA ALA A 11 6.56 -14.53 23.98
C ALA A 11 7.46 -13.36 24.35
N ALA A 12 8.74 -13.62 24.61
CA ALA A 12 9.71 -12.58 24.95
C ALA A 12 9.73 -11.51 23.82
N PRO A 13 9.83 -10.22 24.15
CA PRO A 13 9.81 -9.17 23.13
C PRO A 13 10.98 -9.37 22.16
N ILE A 14 10.65 -9.34 20.85
CA ILE A 14 11.64 -9.47 19.79
C ILE A 14 12.48 -8.19 19.77
N VAL A 15 13.80 -8.38 19.72
CA VAL A 15 14.75 -7.30 19.50
C VAL A 15 15.07 -7.23 18.01
N LEU A 16 14.58 -6.19 17.33
CA LEU A 16 14.94 -5.93 15.94
C LEU A 16 16.42 -5.54 15.86
N LYS A 17 17.18 -6.32 15.11
CA LYS A 17 18.58 -6.04 14.79
C LYS A 17 18.78 -6.14 13.30
N ASP A 18 19.57 -5.23 12.77
CA ASP A 18 19.99 -5.30 11.37
C ASP A 18 20.73 -6.62 11.13
N VAL A 19 20.47 -7.21 9.97
CA VAL A 19 21.08 -8.47 9.54
C VAL A 19 22.01 -8.17 8.39
N ILE A 20 23.26 -8.61 8.52
CA ILE A 20 24.24 -8.58 7.45
C ILE A 20 24.87 -9.98 7.40
N GLU A 21 24.56 -10.74 6.37
CA GLU A 21 25.15 -12.05 6.11
C GLU A 21 25.88 -12.00 4.77
N ASN A 22 27.10 -12.50 4.75
CA ASN A 22 27.89 -12.57 3.55
C ASN A 22 28.51 -13.96 3.46
N ASP A 23 27.99 -14.74 2.54
CA ASP A 23 28.43 -16.10 2.21
C ASP A 23 28.86 -16.17 0.74
N ALA A 24 29.63 -17.16 0.35
CA ALA A 24 30.06 -17.35 -1.03
C ALA A 24 28.87 -17.55 -2.00
N ARG A 25 27.72 -18.00 -1.49
CA ARG A 25 26.53 -18.31 -2.27
C ARG A 25 25.42 -17.28 -2.14
N TYR A 26 25.41 -16.45 -1.09
CA TYR A 26 24.37 -15.45 -0.88
C TYR A 26 24.86 -14.24 -0.07
N ILE A 27 24.15 -13.13 -0.25
CA ILE A 27 24.33 -11.89 0.51
C ILE A 27 22.96 -11.47 1.03
N ILE A 28 22.86 -11.18 2.33
CA ILE A 28 21.62 -10.71 2.95
C ILE A 28 21.90 -9.42 3.70
N GLY A 29 21.12 -8.38 3.40
CA GLY A 29 21.09 -7.11 4.10
C GLY A 29 19.67 -6.74 4.50
N ILE A 30 19.39 -6.67 5.81
CA ILE A 30 18.09 -6.27 6.35
C ILE A 30 18.32 -5.18 7.39
N SER A 31 17.58 -4.07 7.28
CA SER A 31 17.68 -2.96 8.25
C SER A 31 16.30 -2.56 8.77
N TYR A 32 16.25 -2.15 10.05
CA TYR A 32 15.01 -1.81 10.75
C TYR A 32 15.04 -0.39 11.33
N PRO A 33 13.88 0.33 11.34
CA PRO A 33 13.79 1.60 12.04
C PRO A 33 13.76 1.36 13.56
N PRO A 34 14.61 2.06 14.35
CA PRO A 34 14.67 1.86 15.80
C PRO A 34 13.33 2.09 16.51
N GLN A 35 12.48 2.96 15.95
CA GLN A 35 11.18 3.31 16.51
C GLN A 35 10.21 2.12 16.57
N ALA A 36 10.35 1.16 15.64
CA ALA A 36 9.47 -0.02 15.61
C ALA A 36 9.57 -0.87 16.88
N ALA A 37 10.73 -0.84 17.56
CA ALA A 37 10.94 -1.57 18.82
C ALA A 37 10.02 -1.12 19.97
N LYS A 38 9.45 0.09 19.90
CA LYS A 38 8.46 0.59 20.88
C LYS A 38 7.14 -0.19 20.85
N TYR A 39 6.86 -0.90 19.75
CA TYR A 39 5.59 -1.57 19.48
C TYR A 39 5.84 -3.07 19.26
N PRO A 40 5.78 -3.92 20.32
CA PRO A 40 6.18 -5.33 20.21
C PRO A 40 5.46 -6.12 19.13
N GLY A 41 4.15 -5.89 18.93
CA GLY A 41 3.40 -6.57 17.88
C GLY A 41 3.78 -6.10 16.47
N LEU A 42 4.12 -4.83 16.29
CA LEU A 42 4.68 -4.33 15.03
C LEU A 42 6.06 -4.95 14.80
N ALA A 43 6.95 -4.91 15.81
CA ALA A 43 8.28 -5.49 15.72
C ALA A 43 8.22 -6.97 15.32
N GLN A 44 7.29 -7.74 15.89
CA GLN A 44 7.05 -9.13 15.52
C GLN A 44 6.67 -9.26 14.05
N ALA A 45 5.73 -8.44 13.56
CA ALA A 45 5.28 -8.50 12.18
C ALA A 45 6.39 -8.19 11.17
N LEU A 46 7.24 -7.18 11.48
CA LEU A 46 8.41 -6.85 10.65
C LEU A 46 9.43 -7.98 10.63
N HIS A 47 9.73 -8.54 11.80
CA HIS A 47 10.63 -9.68 11.94
C HIS A 47 10.13 -10.89 11.14
N ASP A 48 8.86 -11.25 11.29
CA ASP A 48 8.28 -12.40 10.59
C ASP A 48 8.29 -12.23 9.07
N TYR A 49 8.10 -11.01 8.59
CA TYR A 49 8.21 -10.71 7.16
C TYR A 49 9.64 -10.90 6.65
N ALA A 50 10.61 -10.35 7.38
CA ALA A 50 12.03 -10.47 7.05
C ALA A 50 12.52 -11.92 7.08
N GLU A 51 12.13 -12.68 8.12
CA GLU A 51 12.52 -14.10 8.23
C GLU A 51 11.89 -14.96 7.13
N ARG A 52 10.67 -14.67 6.67
CA ARG A 52 10.10 -15.35 5.51
C ARG A 52 10.91 -15.06 4.25
N ALA A 53 11.22 -13.79 3.98
CA ALA A 53 12.03 -13.42 2.81
C ALA A 53 13.42 -14.08 2.83
N ARG A 54 14.04 -14.12 4.03
CA ARG A 54 15.33 -14.78 4.25
C ARG A 54 15.24 -16.29 4.02
N ALA A 55 14.22 -16.95 4.57
CA ALA A 55 14.01 -18.38 4.42
C ALA A 55 13.74 -18.76 2.95
N ASP A 56 12.98 -17.96 2.22
CA ASP A 56 12.73 -18.16 0.80
C ASP A 56 14.02 -18.09 -0.02
N LEU A 57 14.88 -17.08 0.22
CA LEU A 57 16.18 -17.00 -0.43
C LEU A 57 17.05 -18.23 -0.12
N LEU A 58 17.17 -18.61 1.14
CA LEU A 58 18.01 -19.74 1.56
C LEU A 58 17.50 -21.08 1.00
N LYS A 59 16.19 -21.22 0.82
CA LYS A 59 15.58 -22.36 0.15
C LYS A 59 16.03 -22.45 -1.30
N GLU A 60 16.03 -21.35 -2.03
CA GLU A 60 16.52 -21.29 -3.43
C GLU A 60 18.02 -21.57 -3.49
N VAL A 61 18.83 -21.04 -2.56
CA VAL A 61 20.26 -21.37 -2.43
C VAL A 61 20.46 -22.87 -2.24
N GLY A 62 19.65 -23.53 -1.40
CA GLY A 62 19.72 -24.95 -1.15
C GLY A 62 19.27 -25.83 -2.34
N ALA A 63 18.39 -25.30 -3.18
CA ALA A 63 17.85 -26.03 -4.34
C ALA A 63 18.81 -26.11 -5.53
N VAL A 64 19.80 -25.22 -5.60
CA VAL A 64 20.74 -25.14 -6.73
C VAL A 64 22.08 -25.74 -6.35
N ASP A 65 22.66 -26.57 -7.25
CA ASP A 65 24.03 -27.05 -7.13
C ASP A 65 25.01 -25.87 -7.14
N ALA A 66 25.91 -25.82 -6.16
CA ALA A 66 26.87 -24.72 -6.00
C ALA A 66 27.74 -24.51 -7.28
N ALA A 67 28.04 -25.57 -8.02
CA ALA A 67 28.80 -25.49 -9.27
C ALA A 67 28.01 -24.89 -10.44
N LYS A 68 26.67 -24.84 -10.33
CA LYS A 68 25.74 -24.30 -11.33
C LYS A 68 25.23 -22.91 -11.00
N GLN A 69 25.48 -22.44 -9.79
CA GLN A 69 25.07 -21.11 -9.35
C GLN A 69 25.99 -20.06 -9.98
N ASN A 70 25.43 -19.12 -10.72
CA ASN A 70 26.18 -18.06 -11.37
C ASN A 70 26.19 -16.80 -10.50
N GLY A 71 27.09 -16.77 -9.54
CA GLY A 71 27.22 -15.67 -8.55
C GLY A 71 26.34 -15.85 -7.30
N PRO A 72 26.54 -15.01 -6.27
CA PRO A 72 25.76 -15.06 -5.06
C PRO A 72 24.31 -14.62 -5.32
N TYR A 73 23.36 -15.25 -4.63
CA TYR A 73 22.00 -14.75 -4.53
C TYR A 73 21.94 -13.58 -3.53
N ASP A 74 20.99 -12.69 -3.71
CA ASP A 74 20.93 -11.45 -2.92
C ASP A 74 19.52 -11.23 -2.34
N LEU A 75 19.49 -10.81 -1.08
CA LEU A 75 18.31 -10.27 -0.42
C LEU A 75 18.67 -8.93 0.21
N THR A 76 18.04 -7.88 -0.29
CA THR A 76 18.09 -6.57 0.34
C THR A 76 16.69 -6.18 0.79
N LEU A 77 16.51 -5.84 2.07
CA LEU A 77 15.23 -5.44 2.65
C LEU A 77 15.43 -4.30 3.63
N ASN A 78 14.86 -3.16 3.33
CA ASN A 78 14.93 -1.96 4.16
C ASN A 78 13.56 -1.62 4.73
N PHE A 79 13.46 -1.61 6.07
CA PHE A 79 12.28 -1.11 6.75
C PHE A 79 12.48 0.36 7.13
N SER A 80 11.54 1.22 6.75
CA SER A 80 11.59 2.64 7.04
C SER A 80 10.31 3.13 7.71
N LEU A 81 10.47 4.00 8.72
CA LEU A 81 9.33 4.63 9.39
C LEU A 81 8.71 5.68 8.46
N LEU A 82 7.42 5.57 8.19
CA LEU A 82 6.66 6.52 7.36
C LEU A 82 5.88 7.53 8.22
N ALA A 83 5.33 7.06 9.33
CA ALA A 83 4.53 7.89 10.24
C ALA A 83 4.58 7.32 11.65
N GLU A 84 4.57 8.19 12.65
CA GLU A 84 4.42 7.83 14.07
C GLU A 84 3.53 8.88 14.74
N THR A 85 2.31 8.49 15.08
CA THR A 85 1.33 9.30 15.80
C THR A 85 0.71 8.48 16.95
N PRO A 86 -0.05 9.08 17.88
CA PRO A 86 -0.74 8.31 18.90
C PRO A 86 -1.76 7.28 18.36
N ASP A 87 -2.29 7.51 17.16
CA ASP A 87 -3.34 6.69 16.57
C ASP A 87 -2.82 5.70 15.51
N VAL A 88 -1.69 6.02 14.86
CA VAL A 88 -1.14 5.20 13.78
C VAL A 88 0.38 5.27 13.72
N VAL A 89 1.00 4.11 13.52
CA VAL A 89 2.43 3.97 13.18
C VAL A 89 2.52 3.20 11.88
N ALA A 90 3.26 3.72 10.91
CA ALA A 90 3.40 3.07 9.63
C ALA A 90 4.87 2.83 9.28
N VAL A 91 5.14 1.63 8.76
CA VAL A 91 6.47 1.21 8.32
C VAL A 91 6.35 0.65 6.90
N ALA A 92 7.23 1.12 6.02
CA ALA A 92 7.44 0.53 4.70
C ALA A 92 8.50 -0.56 4.79
N ALA A 93 8.32 -1.63 4.04
CA ALA A 93 9.34 -2.60 3.72
C ALA A 93 9.54 -2.58 2.20
N ASP A 94 10.71 -2.14 1.78
CA ASP A 94 11.08 -2.04 0.38
C ASP A 94 12.43 -2.75 0.14
N GLY A 95 12.49 -3.52 -0.93
CA GLY A 95 13.69 -4.27 -1.26
C GLY A 95 13.53 -5.17 -2.46
N SER A 96 14.43 -6.12 -2.58
CA SER A 96 14.40 -7.13 -3.63
C SER A 96 15.12 -8.41 -3.21
N SER A 97 14.72 -9.52 -3.81
CA SER A 97 15.41 -10.80 -3.72
C SER A 97 15.85 -11.23 -5.12
N PHE A 98 17.14 -11.54 -5.29
CA PHE A 98 17.69 -12.01 -6.55
C PHE A 98 18.18 -13.46 -6.41
N THR A 99 17.61 -14.35 -7.19
CA THR A 99 17.94 -15.78 -7.23
C THR A 99 18.35 -16.24 -8.62
N GLY A 100 18.95 -15.31 -9.38
CA GLY A 100 19.29 -15.53 -10.79
C GLY A 100 18.21 -14.99 -11.74
N GLY A 101 18.55 -14.89 -13.02
CA GLY A 101 17.67 -14.37 -14.04
C GLY A 101 17.98 -12.92 -14.44
N ALA A 102 17.03 -12.25 -15.09
CA ALA A 102 17.25 -10.92 -15.66
C ALA A 102 17.20 -9.78 -14.62
N HIS A 103 16.42 -9.95 -13.55
CA HIS A 103 16.25 -8.95 -12.48
C HIS A 103 15.77 -9.60 -11.19
N GLY A 104 15.89 -8.88 -10.07
CA GLY A 104 15.37 -9.31 -8.78
C GLY A 104 13.85 -9.28 -8.69
N THR A 105 13.30 -10.06 -7.78
CA THR A 105 11.89 -10.01 -7.39
C THR A 105 11.70 -8.87 -6.40
N PRO A 106 10.84 -7.88 -6.69
CA PRO A 106 10.58 -6.78 -5.78
C PRO A 106 9.92 -7.26 -4.48
N LEU A 107 10.34 -6.71 -3.37
CA LEU A 107 9.72 -6.89 -2.06
C LEU A 107 9.13 -5.54 -1.65
N VAL A 108 7.80 -5.44 -1.65
CA VAL A 108 7.09 -4.20 -1.31
C VAL A 108 5.96 -4.56 -0.35
N ALA A 109 6.06 -4.09 0.89
CA ALA A 109 5.00 -4.27 1.89
C ALA A 109 4.82 -3.00 2.72
N ARG A 110 3.64 -2.86 3.30
CA ARG A 110 3.28 -1.75 4.18
C ARG A 110 2.66 -2.29 5.46
N PHE A 111 3.10 -1.76 6.58
CA PHE A 111 2.64 -2.15 7.91
C PHE A 111 2.03 -0.93 8.57
N VAL A 112 0.73 -0.94 8.75
CA VAL A 112 0.00 0.12 9.46
C VAL A 112 -0.42 -0.44 10.80
N TRP A 113 0.19 0.06 11.86
CA TRP A 113 -0.03 -0.37 13.24
C TRP A 113 -0.94 0.62 13.96
N LEU A 114 -1.91 0.10 14.69
CA LEU A 114 -2.82 0.86 15.51
C LEU A 114 -2.42 0.72 17.00
N PRO A 115 -1.64 1.68 17.58
CA PRO A 115 -1.08 1.54 18.93
C PRO A 115 -2.15 1.33 20.01
N ARG A 116 -3.27 2.06 19.92
CA ARG A 116 -4.36 1.95 20.91
C ARG A 116 -5.10 0.62 20.86
N GLN A 117 -5.09 -0.05 19.71
CA GLN A 117 -5.76 -1.34 19.49
C GLN A 117 -4.78 -2.51 19.53
N ASN A 118 -3.48 -2.21 19.60
CA ASN A 118 -2.38 -3.18 19.62
C ASN A 118 -2.50 -4.22 18.48
N ARG A 119 -2.77 -3.76 17.24
CA ARG A 119 -2.90 -4.64 16.06
C ARG A 119 -2.52 -3.94 14.76
N LEU A 120 -2.23 -4.73 13.74
CA LEU A 120 -2.12 -4.25 12.37
C LEU A 120 -3.50 -3.93 11.79
N LEU A 121 -3.55 -2.88 10.98
CA LEU A 121 -4.67 -2.56 10.12
C LEU A 121 -4.39 -3.12 8.72
N ALA A 122 -5.18 -4.09 8.30
CA ALA A 122 -5.16 -4.61 6.94
C ALA A 122 -6.26 -3.94 6.10
N SER A 123 -6.11 -4.02 4.77
CA SER A 123 -7.05 -3.37 3.84
C SER A 123 -8.50 -3.87 4.00
N ASP A 124 -8.70 -5.16 4.26
CA ASP A 124 -10.02 -5.76 4.48
C ASP A 124 -10.78 -5.19 5.68
N GLY A 125 -10.05 -4.58 6.63
CA GLY A 125 -10.62 -3.91 7.80
C GLY A 125 -10.93 -2.43 7.59
N LEU A 126 -10.53 -1.79 6.49
CA LEU A 126 -10.68 -0.35 6.29
C LEU A 126 -12.14 0.10 6.17
N PHE A 127 -12.96 -0.71 5.52
CA PHE A 127 -14.35 -0.37 5.18
C PHE A 127 -15.30 -1.39 5.77
N SER A 128 -16.44 -0.91 6.32
CA SER A 128 -17.49 -1.80 6.85
C SER A 128 -18.29 -2.49 5.75
N ASP A 129 -18.43 -1.86 4.58
CA ASP A 129 -19.13 -2.39 3.42
C ASP A 129 -18.14 -2.78 2.32
N PRO A 130 -18.05 -4.06 1.92
CA PRO A 130 -17.17 -4.50 0.84
C PRO A 130 -17.40 -3.78 -0.50
N ARG A 131 -18.63 -3.28 -0.74
CA ARG A 131 -18.95 -2.50 -1.95
C ARG A 131 -18.23 -1.16 -2.02
N SER A 132 -17.73 -0.67 -0.90
CA SER A 132 -16.92 0.55 -0.84
C SER A 132 -15.65 0.46 -1.70
N TRP A 133 -15.13 -0.74 -1.90
CA TRP A 133 -13.98 -0.95 -2.78
C TRP A 133 -14.22 -0.53 -4.22
N THR A 134 -15.45 -0.55 -4.70
CA THR A 134 -15.78 -0.05 -6.04
C THR A 134 -15.41 1.42 -6.20
N ALA A 135 -15.80 2.28 -5.27
CA ALA A 135 -15.50 3.71 -5.33
C ALA A 135 -13.98 3.98 -5.25
N ILE A 136 -13.27 3.22 -4.41
CA ILE A 136 -11.81 3.36 -4.27
C ILE A 136 -11.09 2.85 -5.51
N SER A 137 -11.53 1.74 -6.07
CA SER A 137 -11.02 1.18 -7.32
C SER A 137 -11.21 2.16 -8.47
N ASP A 138 -12.42 2.69 -8.65
CA ASP A 138 -12.75 3.61 -9.74
C ASP A 138 -11.89 4.88 -9.66
N TYR A 139 -11.78 5.50 -8.48
CA TYR A 139 -10.91 6.64 -8.28
C TYR A 139 -9.46 6.33 -8.60
N THR A 140 -8.94 5.23 -8.06
CA THR A 140 -7.54 4.83 -8.24
C THR A 140 -7.22 4.53 -9.71
N ARG A 141 -8.12 3.83 -10.39
CA ARG A 141 -8.03 3.50 -11.81
C ARG A 141 -7.98 4.75 -12.68
N GLU A 142 -8.86 5.72 -12.40
CA GLU A 142 -8.87 7.00 -13.10
C GLU A 142 -7.53 7.73 -12.95
N GLN A 143 -6.97 7.80 -11.73
CA GLN A 143 -5.68 8.45 -11.51
C GLN A 143 -4.53 7.73 -12.26
N LEU A 144 -4.50 6.40 -12.24
CA LEU A 144 -3.47 5.62 -12.95
C LEU A 144 -3.58 5.76 -14.48
N HIS A 145 -4.78 5.75 -15.04
CA HIS A 145 -4.98 5.98 -16.47
C HIS A 145 -4.61 7.41 -16.88
N ALA A 146 -4.93 8.40 -16.07
CA ALA A 146 -4.52 9.78 -16.30
C ALA A 146 -2.99 9.92 -16.30
N ALA A 147 -2.32 9.32 -15.32
CA ALA A 147 -0.85 9.32 -15.25
C ALA A 147 -0.21 8.58 -16.43
N LEU A 148 -0.80 7.46 -16.88
CA LEU A 148 -0.36 6.74 -18.07
C LEU A 148 -0.47 7.62 -19.32
N SER A 149 -1.60 8.30 -19.52
CA SER A 149 -1.81 9.19 -20.68
C SER A 149 -0.78 10.33 -20.70
N GLN A 150 -0.56 10.98 -19.55
CA GLN A 150 0.42 12.06 -19.43
C GLN A 150 1.85 11.58 -19.76
N ARG A 151 2.23 10.40 -19.29
CA ARG A 151 3.55 9.81 -19.59
C ARG A 151 3.70 9.52 -21.10
N VAL A 152 2.73 8.86 -21.69
CA VAL A 152 2.76 8.50 -23.14
C VAL A 152 2.77 9.74 -24.01
N ASP A 153 2.11 10.85 -23.58
CA ASP A 153 2.18 12.14 -24.24
C ASP A 153 3.57 12.75 -24.14
N ALA A 154 4.22 12.65 -22.95
CA ALA A 154 5.56 13.18 -22.71
C ALA A 154 6.65 12.40 -23.46
N ASP A 155 6.46 11.11 -23.68
CA ASP A 155 7.40 10.24 -24.39
C ASP A 155 7.35 10.41 -25.92
N GLU A 156 6.40 11.21 -26.46
CA GLU A 156 6.23 11.52 -27.88
C GLU A 156 6.22 10.27 -28.78
N LEU A 157 5.63 9.17 -28.31
CA LEU A 157 5.61 7.89 -29.01
C LEU A 157 4.84 7.96 -30.34
N PRO A 158 5.29 7.21 -31.37
CA PRO A 158 4.52 7.04 -32.59
C PRO A 158 3.09 6.56 -32.30
N PRO A 159 2.06 6.94 -33.09
CA PRO A 159 0.66 6.62 -32.80
C PRO A 159 0.36 5.14 -32.57
N THR A 160 1.03 4.25 -33.30
CA THR A 160 0.88 2.78 -33.15
C THR A 160 1.44 2.28 -31.84
N GLU A 161 2.65 2.71 -31.46
CA GLU A 161 3.29 2.35 -30.19
C GLU A 161 2.51 2.93 -29.02
N ARG A 162 2.08 4.19 -29.13
CA ARG A 162 1.21 4.83 -28.16
C ARG A 162 -0.04 4.00 -27.89
N ALA A 163 -0.76 3.58 -28.95
CA ALA A 163 -1.97 2.78 -28.83
C ALA A 163 -1.71 1.41 -28.18
N GLU A 164 -0.56 0.81 -28.44
CA GLU A 164 -0.15 -0.47 -27.86
C GLU A 164 0.17 -0.33 -26.36
N VAL A 165 0.97 0.66 -25.97
CA VAL A 165 1.27 0.96 -24.57
C VAL A 165 0.01 1.26 -23.79
N MET A 166 -0.85 2.15 -24.29
CA MET A 166 -2.12 2.48 -23.64
C MET A 166 -3.01 1.27 -23.44
N ARG A 167 -3.06 0.34 -24.40
CA ARG A 167 -3.87 -0.87 -24.32
C ARG A 167 -3.27 -1.89 -23.35
N SER A 168 -1.94 -2.14 -23.42
CA SER A 168 -1.30 -3.17 -22.63
C SER A 168 -1.22 -2.77 -21.16
N VAL A 169 -0.73 -1.55 -20.88
CA VAL A 169 -0.63 -1.04 -19.49
C VAL A 169 -2.01 -0.75 -18.93
N GLY A 170 -2.96 -0.25 -19.74
CA GLY A 170 -4.36 -0.06 -19.34
C GLY A 170 -5.00 -1.35 -18.81
N LYS A 171 -4.78 -2.48 -19.47
CA LYS A 171 -5.26 -3.80 -18.99
C LYS A 171 -4.63 -4.19 -17.65
N MET A 172 -3.35 -3.88 -17.45
CA MET A 172 -2.68 -4.15 -16.15
C MET A 172 -3.27 -3.27 -15.05
N ILE A 173 -3.53 -1.99 -15.33
CA ILE A 173 -4.21 -1.09 -14.39
C ILE A 173 -5.57 -1.66 -13.99
N ASP A 174 -6.41 -2.04 -14.97
CA ASP A 174 -7.75 -2.56 -14.71
C ASP A 174 -7.71 -3.84 -13.87
N ALA A 175 -6.83 -4.77 -14.21
CA ALA A 175 -6.67 -6.02 -13.46
C ALA A 175 -6.06 -5.82 -12.06
N GLY A 176 -5.08 -4.92 -11.94
CA GLY A 176 -4.38 -4.66 -10.68
C GLY A 176 -5.16 -3.80 -9.69
N THR A 177 -6.29 -3.22 -10.13
CA THR A 177 -7.17 -2.38 -9.30
C THR A 177 -8.58 -2.95 -9.18
N GLU A 178 -8.75 -4.27 -9.28
CA GLU A 178 -10.04 -4.89 -9.01
C GLU A 178 -10.60 -4.45 -7.64
N PRO A 179 -11.94 -4.26 -7.51
CA PRO A 179 -12.56 -3.69 -6.30
C PRO A 179 -12.61 -4.70 -5.15
N VAL A 180 -11.46 -5.19 -4.75
CA VAL A 180 -11.26 -6.14 -3.65
C VAL A 180 -10.13 -5.71 -2.73
N PRO A 181 -10.17 -6.00 -1.43
CA PRO A 181 -9.13 -5.59 -0.49
C PRO A 181 -7.72 -6.02 -0.90
N GLY A 182 -7.59 -7.19 -1.52
CA GLY A 182 -6.31 -7.74 -1.94
C GLY A 182 -5.57 -6.88 -2.96
N SER A 183 -6.28 -6.20 -3.85
CA SER A 183 -5.69 -5.27 -4.83
C SER A 183 -5.08 -4.03 -4.17
N PHE A 184 -5.49 -3.73 -2.94
CA PHE A 184 -5.11 -2.55 -2.16
C PHE A 184 -4.41 -2.93 -0.84
N ALA A 185 -3.74 -4.07 -0.81
CA ALA A 185 -3.12 -4.61 0.40
C ALA A 185 -1.97 -3.74 0.94
N ALA A 186 -1.21 -3.11 0.06
CA ALA A 186 -0.15 -2.19 0.44
C ALA A 186 -0.67 -0.75 0.45
N PHE A 187 -0.79 -0.16 1.63
CA PHE A 187 -1.20 1.23 1.80
C PHE A 187 -0.45 1.88 2.96
N GLU A 188 -0.34 3.19 2.91
CA GLU A 188 0.32 3.99 3.93
C GLU A 188 -0.50 5.25 4.25
N PRO A 189 -0.46 5.74 5.50
CA PRO A 189 -1.15 6.95 5.89
C PRO A 189 -0.48 8.18 5.28
N VAL A 190 -1.29 9.15 4.84
CA VAL A 190 -0.83 10.47 4.45
C VAL A 190 -1.20 11.45 5.56
N LEU A 191 -0.17 11.95 6.26
CA LEU A 191 -0.37 12.88 7.37
C LEU A 191 -0.74 14.26 6.88
N ALA A 192 -1.64 14.92 7.59
CA ALA A 192 -1.90 16.34 7.38
C ALA A 192 -0.68 17.17 7.82
N PRO A 193 -0.39 18.30 7.15
CA PRO A 193 0.81 19.10 7.42
C PRO A 193 0.93 19.63 8.86
N GLN A 194 -0.16 19.70 9.57
CA GLN A 194 -0.24 20.37 10.87
C GLN A 194 -0.64 19.43 12.02
N GLY A 195 -0.42 18.12 11.92
CA GLY A 195 -0.75 17.31 13.06
C GLY A 195 -0.85 15.80 12.85
N ASP A 196 -1.50 15.17 13.81
CA ASP A 196 -1.59 13.73 13.95
C ASP A 196 -2.75 13.11 13.15
N LYS A 197 -3.46 13.92 12.34
CA LYS A 197 -4.59 13.46 11.54
C LYS A 197 -4.16 13.07 10.12
N LEU A 198 -4.87 12.12 9.55
CA LEU A 198 -4.66 11.67 8.18
C LEU A 198 -5.49 12.52 7.22
N MET A 199 -4.86 12.95 6.14
CA MET A 199 -5.56 13.62 5.03
C MET A 199 -5.88 12.68 3.87
N GLY A 200 -5.42 11.43 3.94
CA GLY A 200 -5.66 10.42 2.94
C GLY A 200 -4.93 9.11 3.24
N LEU A 201 -5.06 8.17 2.33
CA LEU A 201 -4.25 6.96 2.25
C LEU A 201 -3.57 6.93 0.89
N ARG A 202 -2.31 6.53 0.87
CA ARG A 202 -1.58 6.26 -0.37
C ARG A 202 -1.52 4.77 -0.58
N PHE A 203 -2.16 4.28 -1.65
CA PHE A 203 -2.03 2.89 -2.07
C PHE A 203 -0.77 2.72 -2.90
N VAL A 204 -0.09 1.61 -2.68
CA VAL A 204 1.22 1.30 -3.26
C VAL A 204 1.09 0.03 -4.07
N PHE A 205 1.45 0.11 -5.34
CA PHE A 205 1.34 -0.98 -6.30
C PHE A 205 2.75 -1.44 -6.69
N PRO A 206 3.15 -2.64 -6.30
CA PRO A 206 4.43 -3.22 -6.72
C PRO A 206 4.55 -3.32 -8.24
N PRO A 207 5.77 -3.41 -8.78
CA PRO A 207 5.99 -3.75 -10.17
C PRO A 207 5.17 -4.96 -10.59
N TYR A 208 4.68 -4.97 -11.83
CA TYR A 208 3.76 -5.94 -12.42
C TYR A 208 2.30 -5.89 -11.98
N GLN A 209 1.94 -5.19 -10.90
CA GLN A 209 0.54 -5.12 -10.51
C GLN A 209 -0.28 -4.20 -11.44
N VAL A 210 0.20 -2.99 -11.68
CA VAL A 210 -0.50 -1.98 -12.51
C VAL A 210 0.34 -1.45 -13.66
N GLY A 211 1.49 -2.06 -13.93
CA GLY A 211 2.41 -1.68 -15.00
C GLY A 211 3.59 -2.65 -15.08
N PRO A 212 4.37 -2.59 -16.17
CA PRO A 212 5.54 -3.45 -16.35
C PRO A 212 6.63 -3.16 -15.31
N TYR A 213 7.57 -4.10 -15.15
CA TYR A 213 8.66 -3.98 -14.17
C TYR A 213 9.44 -2.68 -14.28
N VAL A 214 9.72 -2.24 -15.50
CA VAL A 214 10.48 -1.00 -15.79
C VAL A 214 9.80 0.26 -15.23
N ASP A 215 8.49 0.20 -15.05
CA ASP A 215 7.73 1.32 -14.47
C ASP A 215 7.93 1.47 -12.94
N GLY A 216 8.51 0.47 -12.30
CA GLY A 216 8.75 0.46 -10.86
C GLY A 216 7.46 0.41 -10.04
N VAL A 217 7.56 0.88 -8.80
CA VAL A 217 6.42 1.01 -7.88
C VAL A 217 5.56 2.19 -8.32
N ARG A 218 4.23 1.97 -8.38
CA ARG A 218 3.25 3.02 -8.62
C ARG A 218 2.47 3.32 -7.35
N THR A 219 2.06 4.56 -7.18
CA THR A 219 1.28 4.98 -6.01
C THR A 219 0.13 5.86 -6.42
N VAL A 220 -0.98 5.75 -5.68
CA VAL A 220 -2.12 6.66 -5.80
C VAL A 220 -2.53 7.12 -4.41
N GLU A 221 -2.60 8.42 -4.23
CA GLU A 221 -3.10 9.03 -3.02
C GLU A 221 -4.61 9.22 -3.14
N VAL A 222 -5.36 8.59 -2.23
CA VAL A 222 -6.81 8.73 -2.14
C VAL A 222 -7.11 9.66 -0.98
N PRO A 223 -7.66 10.87 -1.25
CA PRO A 223 -7.88 11.89 -0.22
C PRO A 223 -9.04 11.52 0.71
N THR A 224 -9.06 12.13 1.88
CA THR A 224 -10.14 11.93 2.87
C THR A 224 -11.53 12.19 2.30
N THR A 225 -11.67 13.14 1.37
CA THR A 225 -12.96 13.44 0.72
C THR A 225 -13.56 12.24 -0.02
N VAL A 226 -12.71 11.35 -0.55
CA VAL A 226 -13.12 10.11 -1.23
C VAL A 226 -13.27 8.97 -0.21
N LEU A 227 -12.34 8.86 0.75
CA LEU A 227 -12.30 7.75 1.71
C LEU A 227 -13.40 7.82 2.77
N PHE A 228 -13.66 9.03 3.31
CA PHE A 228 -14.41 9.22 4.54
C PHE A 228 -15.83 8.62 4.54
N PRO A 229 -16.62 8.70 3.46
CA PRO A 229 -17.94 8.07 3.39
C PRO A 229 -17.91 6.55 3.57
N HIS A 230 -16.78 5.92 3.22
CA HIS A 230 -16.60 4.48 3.17
C HIS A 230 -15.92 3.91 4.42
N LEU A 231 -15.14 4.74 5.14
CA LEU A 231 -14.37 4.30 6.30
C LEU A 231 -15.25 3.67 7.37
N ALA A 232 -14.77 2.58 7.94
CA ALA A 232 -15.34 2.01 9.14
C ALA A 232 -15.39 3.07 10.25
N PRO A 233 -16.49 3.15 11.04
CA PRO A 233 -16.72 4.23 12.00
C PRO A 233 -15.56 4.43 12.98
N GLU A 234 -14.93 3.36 13.42
CA GLU A 234 -13.82 3.37 14.38
C GLU A 234 -12.56 4.09 13.87
N TYR A 235 -12.38 4.21 12.54
CA TYR A 235 -11.21 4.89 11.96
C TYR A 235 -11.45 6.34 11.60
N ARG A 236 -12.70 6.77 11.49
CA ARG A 236 -13.03 8.15 11.07
C ARG A 236 -12.39 9.22 11.93
N GLY A 237 -12.23 8.95 13.23
CA GLY A 237 -11.58 9.86 14.17
C GLY A 237 -10.09 10.09 13.91
N MET A 238 -9.43 9.23 13.12
CA MET A 238 -8.01 9.38 12.75
C MET A 238 -7.81 10.36 11.59
N PHE A 239 -8.86 10.63 10.81
CA PHE A 239 -8.79 11.47 9.63
C PHE A 239 -9.21 12.92 9.91
N VAL A 240 -8.73 13.84 9.07
CA VAL A 240 -9.21 15.22 9.07
C VAL A 240 -10.72 15.26 8.78
N ALA A 241 -11.43 16.16 9.45
CA ALA A 241 -12.86 16.30 9.22
C ALA A 241 -13.14 16.77 7.78
N VAL A 242 -14.00 16.04 7.08
CA VAL A 242 -14.52 16.46 5.78
C VAL A 242 -15.67 17.43 6.05
N LYS A 243 -15.50 18.70 5.66
CA LYS A 243 -16.61 19.66 5.67
C LYS A 243 -17.61 19.20 4.61
N PRO A 244 -18.90 18.98 4.95
CA PRO A 244 -19.89 18.68 3.93
C PRO A 244 -19.84 19.78 2.87
N ALA A 245 -19.76 19.39 1.60
CA ALA A 245 -19.96 20.36 0.53
C ALA A 245 -21.30 21.04 0.79
N ALA A 246 -21.30 22.36 0.91
CA ALA A 246 -22.53 23.13 1.01
C ALA A 246 -23.39 22.73 -0.20
N VAL A 247 -24.51 22.09 0.05
CA VAL A 247 -25.53 21.89 -0.98
C VAL A 247 -25.87 23.29 -1.45
N ALA A 248 -25.47 23.60 -2.69
CA ALA A 248 -25.88 24.86 -3.31
C ALA A 248 -27.42 24.82 -3.30
N GLU A 249 -28.03 25.59 -2.42
CA GLU A 249 -29.47 25.85 -2.45
C GLU A 249 -29.75 26.36 -3.86
N ALA A 250 -30.48 25.53 -4.60
CA ALA A 250 -31.02 25.97 -5.89
C ALA A 250 -31.86 27.23 -5.62
N THR A 251 -31.34 28.36 -6.02
CA THR A 251 -32.07 29.63 -5.99
C THR A 251 -33.37 29.41 -6.77
N PRO A 252 -34.53 29.59 -6.16
CA PRO A 252 -35.78 29.41 -6.91
C PRO A 252 -35.80 30.45 -8.04
N THR A 253 -35.93 29.98 -9.25
CA THR A 253 -36.17 30.81 -10.43
C THR A 253 -37.40 31.67 -10.18
N PRO A 254 -37.32 33.01 -10.36
CA PRO A 254 -38.51 33.87 -10.21
C PRO A 254 -39.58 33.44 -11.22
N ALA A 255 -40.79 33.20 -10.73
CA ALA A 255 -41.92 32.89 -11.57
C ALA A 255 -42.18 34.03 -12.56
N GLU A 256 -42.19 33.70 -13.85
CA GLU A 256 -42.63 34.61 -14.91
C GLU A 256 -44.07 35.03 -14.63
N THR A 257 -44.25 36.33 -14.53
CA THR A 257 -45.59 36.98 -14.43
C THR A 257 -46.26 36.85 -15.79
N PRO A 258 -47.53 36.36 -15.87
CA PRO A 258 -48.22 36.32 -17.14
C PRO A 258 -48.61 37.71 -17.60
N VAL A 259 -48.16 38.07 -18.82
CA VAL A 259 -48.55 39.29 -19.52
C VAL A 259 -49.96 39.09 -20.04
N SER A 260 -50.92 39.86 -19.54
CA SER A 260 -52.29 39.92 -20.07
C SER A 260 -52.31 40.61 -21.43
N PRO A 261 -53.06 40.13 -22.41
CA PRO A 261 -53.21 40.83 -23.67
C PRO A 261 -54.27 41.97 -23.49
N THR A 262 -53.85 43.16 -23.80
CA THR A 262 -54.77 44.32 -23.93
C THR A 262 -55.40 44.31 -25.33
N GLN A 263 -56.71 44.56 -25.36
CA GLN A 263 -57.54 44.74 -26.57
C GLN A 263 -57.12 45.96 -27.38
#